data_deefdb7ffcb3c3d5778d5b74956f61f4
#
_entry.id   deefdb7ffcb3c3d5778d5b74956f61f4
#
_cell.length_a   1.000
_cell.length_b   1.000
_cell.length_c   1.000
_cell.angle_alpha   90.00
_cell.angle_beta   90.00
_cell.angle_gamma   90.00
#
_symmetry.space_group_name_H-M   'P 1'
#
loop_
_entity.id
_entity.type
_entity.pdbx_description
1 polymer ?
#
loop_
_entity_poly.entity_id
_entity_poly.type
_entity_poly.pdbx_seq_one_letter_code
_entity_poly.pdbx_strand_id
1 'polypeptide(L)'
;MTQKYLKVIDIGHSGKSPDDAISILETTVSQCAYGNKIKAIKVITGHGSGRLREIVREWCKDQEGRFKEVINGEDYDMFNKSAVHMRDECSQPDDNDFGRNNSAITYIWLR
;
A
#
# COMPACT_ATOMS: atom_id res chain seq x y z
N MET A 1 -8.26 -9.03 1.57
CA MET A 1 -8.77 -8.67 2.90
C MET A 1 -9.03 -7.17 2.96
N THR A 2 -9.99 -6.72 3.76
CA THR A 2 -10.32 -5.29 3.88
C THR A 2 -10.52 -4.96 5.35
N GLN A 3 -9.93 -3.86 5.81
CA GLN A 3 -10.12 -3.31 7.15
C GLN A 3 -10.70 -1.90 7.00
N LYS A 4 -12.01 -1.75 7.22
CA LYS A 4 -12.75 -0.50 6.96
C LYS A 4 -12.56 -0.07 5.50
N TYR A 5 -11.91 1.06 5.24
CA TYR A 5 -11.67 1.54 3.88
C TYR A 5 -10.22 1.29 3.41
N LEU A 6 -9.51 0.41 4.12
CA LEU A 6 -8.15 0.00 3.79
C LEU A 6 -8.17 -1.42 3.22
N LYS A 7 -7.76 -1.56 1.97
CA LYS A 7 -7.59 -2.88 1.33
C LYS A 7 -6.19 -3.40 1.59
N VAL A 8 -6.08 -4.65 2.04
CA VAL A 8 -4.77 -5.28 2.30
C VAL A 8 -4.53 -6.36 1.26
N ILE A 9 -3.37 -6.29 0.59
CA ILE A 9 -2.93 -7.35 -0.33
C ILE A 9 -1.51 -7.79 0.04
N ASP A 10 -1.28 -9.08 -0.03
CA ASP A 10 0.03 -9.68 0.21
C ASP A 10 0.53 -10.29 -1.10
N ILE A 11 1.53 -9.66 -1.70
CA ILE A 11 2.12 -10.14 -2.95
C ILE A 11 3.51 -10.71 -2.74
N GLY A 12 3.96 -10.77 -1.49
CA GLY A 12 5.31 -11.22 -1.15
C GLY A 12 5.42 -12.69 -0.80
N HIS A 13 4.32 -13.34 -0.45
CA HIS A 13 4.36 -14.69 0.09
C HIS A 13 3.87 -15.79 -0.85
N SER A 14 3.56 -15.46 -2.11
CA SER A 14 2.92 -16.40 -3.02
C SER A 14 3.86 -16.99 -4.06
N GLY A 15 5.15 -16.71 -4.00
CA GLY A 15 6.11 -17.21 -4.97
C GLY A 15 5.92 -16.69 -6.39
N LYS A 16 5.16 -15.61 -6.55
CA LYS A 16 4.89 -15.03 -7.86
C LYS A 16 6.10 -14.31 -8.41
N SER A 17 6.20 -14.26 -9.75
CA SER A 17 7.20 -13.43 -10.41
C SER A 17 6.89 -11.94 -10.13
N PRO A 18 7.90 -11.05 -10.25
CA PRO A 18 7.66 -9.62 -10.13
C PRO A 18 6.59 -9.10 -11.09
N ASP A 19 6.55 -9.62 -12.32
CA ASP A 19 5.54 -9.18 -13.30
C ASP A 19 4.14 -9.58 -12.87
N ASP A 20 3.97 -10.79 -12.33
CA ASP A 20 2.68 -11.24 -11.82
C ASP A 20 2.25 -10.40 -10.62
N ALA A 21 3.17 -10.10 -9.73
CA ALA A 21 2.91 -9.27 -8.56
C ALA A 21 2.43 -7.87 -8.97
N ILE A 22 3.09 -7.25 -9.94
CA ILE A 22 2.70 -5.93 -10.45
C ILE A 22 1.34 -6.00 -11.17
N SER A 23 1.05 -7.07 -11.90
CA SER A 23 -0.25 -7.26 -12.51
C SER A 23 -1.37 -7.31 -11.47
N ILE A 24 -1.15 -8.02 -10.37
CA ILE A 24 -2.11 -8.08 -9.27
C ILE A 24 -2.30 -6.70 -8.65
N LEU A 25 -1.20 -5.98 -8.45
CA LEU A 25 -1.23 -4.63 -7.87
C LEU A 25 -2.02 -3.68 -8.78
N GLU A 26 -1.75 -3.65 -10.09
CA GLU A 26 -2.45 -2.81 -11.04
C GLU A 26 -3.94 -3.12 -11.07
N THR A 27 -4.29 -4.40 -11.10
CA THR A 27 -5.69 -4.83 -11.09
C THR A 27 -6.38 -4.36 -9.80
N THR A 28 -5.74 -4.55 -8.66
CA THR A 28 -6.30 -4.15 -7.36
C THR A 28 -6.50 -2.64 -7.30
N VAL A 29 -5.50 -1.87 -7.71
CA VAL A 29 -5.59 -0.40 -7.72
C VAL A 29 -6.74 0.06 -8.61
N SER A 30 -6.84 -0.50 -9.82
CA SER A 30 -7.89 -0.12 -10.77
C SER A 30 -9.28 -0.45 -10.23
N GLN A 31 -9.44 -1.62 -9.64
CA GLN A 31 -10.72 -2.03 -9.06
C GLN A 31 -11.12 -1.14 -7.89
N CYS A 32 -10.18 -0.84 -7.00
CA CYS A 32 -10.45 0.01 -5.84
C CYS A 32 -10.77 1.45 -6.25
N ALA A 33 -10.05 1.97 -7.22
CA ALA A 33 -10.30 3.33 -7.73
C ALA A 33 -11.68 3.42 -8.39
N TYR A 34 -12.04 2.40 -9.18
CA TYR A 34 -13.34 2.37 -9.84
C TYR A 34 -14.49 2.25 -8.83
N GLY A 35 -14.32 1.39 -7.81
CA GLY A 35 -15.35 1.16 -6.81
C GLY A 35 -15.60 2.34 -5.88
N ASN A 36 -14.62 3.22 -5.73
CA ASN A 36 -14.70 4.45 -4.93
C ASN A 36 -15.06 4.22 -3.46
N LYS A 37 -14.92 3.02 -2.93
CA LYS A 37 -15.14 2.71 -1.52
C LYS A 37 -13.82 2.68 -0.77
N ILE A 38 -12.82 1.99 -1.33
CA ILE A 38 -11.52 1.85 -0.70
C ILE A 38 -10.75 3.16 -0.86
N LYS A 39 -10.16 3.63 0.23
CA LYS A 39 -9.41 4.89 0.25
C LYS A 39 -7.90 4.67 0.16
N ALA A 40 -7.42 3.52 0.61
CA ALA A 40 -6.00 3.21 0.58
C ALA A 40 -5.77 1.70 0.44
N ILE A 41 -4.59 1.35 -0.05
CA ILE A 41 -4.19 -0.05 -0.23
C ILE A 41 -2.88 -0.27 0.54
N LYS A 42 -2.88 -1.29 1.40
CA LYS A 42 -1.69 -1.75 2.11
C LYS A 42 -1.09 -2.90 1.33
N VAL A 43 0.10 -2.69 0.78
CA VAL A 43 0.80 -3.68 -0.05
C VAL A 43 1.90 -4.33 0.76
N ILE A 44 1.79 -5.63 1.00
CA ILE A 44 2.77 -6.40 1.75
C ILE A 44 3.69 -7.09 0.75
N THR A 45 4.97 -6.73 0.77
CA THR A 45 5.98 -7.31 -0.13
C THR A 45 6.91 -8.28 0.58
N GLY A 46 6.86 -8.34 1.92
CA GLY A 46 7.76 -9.16 2.70
C GLY A 46 9.13 -8.52 2.84
N HIS A 47 9.98 -9.14 3.65
CA HIS A 47 11.33 -8.62 3.88
C HIS A 47 12.32 -9.11 2.82
N GLY A 48 12.47 -10.42 2.64
CA GLY A 48 13.31 -11.02 1.61
C GLY A 48 14.56 -10.21 1.25
N SER A 49 14.87 -10.14 -0.04
CA SER A 49 15.99 -9.35 -0.56
C SER A 49 15.65 -7.86 -0.68
N GLY A 50 14.39 -7.49 -0.55
CA GLY A 50 13.91 -6.13 -0.80
C GLY A 50 13.64 -5.81 -2.26
N ARG A 51 13.89 -6.78 -3.16
CA ARG A 51 13.73 -6.53 -4.60
C ARG A 51 12.28 -6.25 -4.98
N LEU A 52 11.34 -7.03 -4.46
CA LEU A 52 9.91 -6.81 -4.76
C LEU A 52 9.44 -5.46 -4.21
N ARG A 53 9.88 -5.11 -3.01
CA ARG A 53 9.60 -3.80 -2.43
C ARG A 53 10.07 -2.67 -3.35
N GLU A 54 11.30 -2.77 -3.85
CA GLU A 54 11.85 -1.77 -4.75
C GLU A 54 11.05 -1.68 -6.04
N ILE A 55 10.67 -2.80 -6.61
CA ILE A 55 9.87 -2.86 -7.84
C ILE A 55 8.51 -2.19 -7.62
N VAL A 56 7.85 -2.49 -6.51
CA VAL A 56 6.55 -1.89 -6.18
C VAL A 56 6.68 -0.37 -6.00
N ARG A 57 7.68 0.07 -5.27
CA ARG A 57 7.88 1.50 -5.01
C ARG A 57 8.25 2.25 -6.28
N GLU A 58 9.03 1.64 -7.16
CA GLU A 58 9.35 2.23 -8.47
C GLU A 58 8.10 2.33 -9.34
N TRP A 59 7.28 1.27 -9.36
CA TRP A 59 6.00 1.28 -10.06
C TRP A 59 5.11 2.43 -9.56
N CYS A 60 5.06 2.64 -8.24
CA CYS A 60 4.28 3.72 -7.66
C CYS A 60 4.77 5.11 -8.12
N LYS A 61 6.09 5.30 -8.20
CA LYS A 61 6.66 6.55 -8.70
C LYS A 61 6.25 6.82 -10.14
N ASP A 62 6.21 5.76 -10.96
CA ASP A 62 5.84 5.88 -12.37
C ASP A 62 4.37 6.23 -12.57
N GLN A 63 3.56 6.14 -11.51
CA GLN A 63 2.14 6.49 -11.53
C GLN A 63 1.89 7.96 -11.14
N GLU A 64 2.80 8.83 -11.47
CA GLU A 64 2.77 10.24 -11.07
C GLU A 64 1.39 10.86 -11.25
N GLY A 65 0.87 11.48 -10.18
CA GLY A 65 -0.43 12.13 -10.18
C GLY A 65 -1.63 11.21 -10.00
N ARG A 66 -1.43 9.88 -10.04
CA ARG A 66 -2.52 8.91 -9.93
C ARG A 66 -3.01 8.74 -8.49
N PHE A 67 -2.11 8.91 -7.53
CA PHE A 67 -2.41 8.71 -6.09
C PHE A 67 -2.28 10.02 -5.34
N LYS A 68 -2.96 10.13 -4.19
CA LYS A 68 -2.76 11.25 -3.28
C LYS A 68 -1.33 11.22 -2.75
N GLU A 69 -0.90 10.05 -2.29
CA GLU A 69 0.45 9.86 -1.79
C GLU A 69 0.77 8.39 -1.67
N VAL A 70 2.06 8.08 -1.65
CA VAL A 70 2.57 6.74 -1.35
C VAL A 70 3.37 6.86 -0.07
N ILE A 71 3.04 6.04 0.93
CA ILE A 71 3.67 6.08 2.24
C ILE A 71 4.40 4.76 2.46
N ASN A 72 5.70 4.83 2.64
CA ASN A 72 6.48 3.65 2.97
C ASN A 72 6.16 3.19 4.39
N GLY A 73 6.13 1.88 4.63
CA GLY A 73 5.78 1.35 5.94
C GLY A 73 6.66 1.85 7.07
N GLU A 74 7.94 2.14 6.77
CA GLU A 74 8.87 2.70 7.74
C GLU A 74 8.54 4.14 8.12
N ASP A 75 7.74 4.84 7.31
CA ASP A 75 7.32 6.23 7.55
C ASP A 75 5.85 6.32 8.01
N TYR A 76 5.22 5.18 8.23
CA TYR A 76 3.82 5.09 8.58
C TYR A 76 3.66 5.21 10.09
N ASP A 77 3.63 6.45 10.59
CA ASP A 77 3.57 6.71 12.03
C ASP A 77 2.89 8.06 12.33
N MET A 78 2.75 8.36 13.62
CA MET A 78 2.07 9.56 14.10
C MET A 78 2.79 10.86 13.75
N PHE A 79 4.05 10.80 13.35
CA PHE A 79 4.85 11.97 12.99
C PHE A 79 4.74 12.31 11.51
N ASN A 80 4.10 11.46 10.72
CA ASN A 80 3.88 11.67 9.30
C ASN A 80 2.44 12.14 9.09
N LYS A 81 2.26 13.41 8.71
CA LYS A 81 0.93 13.99 8.52
C LYS A 81 0.10 13.23 7.50
N SER A 82 0.71 12.82 6.40
CA SER A 82 0.01 12.06 5.36
C SER A 82 -0.50 10.73 5.89
N ALA A 83 0.30 10.04 6.70
CA ALA A 83 -0.12 8.78 7.30
C ALA A 83 -1.32 8.99 8.23
N VAL A 84 -1.29 10.04 9.05
CA VAL A 84 -2.39 10.36 9.96
C VAL A 84 -3.67 10.69 9.19
N HIS A 85 -3.57 11.53 8.16
CA HIS A 85 -4.72 11.91 7.33
C HIS A 85 -5.29 10.72 6.57
N MET A 86 -4.42 9.86 6.03
CA MET A 86 -4.86 8.66 5.33
C MET A 86 -5.63 7.73 6.27
N ARG A 87 -5.14 7.54 7.50
CA ARG A 87 -5.83 6.71 8.49
C ARG A 87 -7.21 7.29 8.83
N ASP A 88 -7.31 8.61 8.96
CA ASP A 88 -8.60 9.26 9.21
C ASP A 88 -9.56 9.00 8.06
N GLU A 89 -9.11 9.13 6.83
CA GLU A 89 -9.94 8.87 5.66
C GLU A 89 -10.37 7.41 5.56
N CYS A 90 -9.55 6.49 6.07
CA CYS A 90 -9.86 5.06 6.14
C CYS A 90 -10.67 4.69 7.38
N SER A 91 -11.13 5.66 8.18
CA SER A 91 -11.89 5.44 9.42
C SER A 91 -11.10 4.75 10.50
N GLN A 92 -9.83 5.10 10.66
CA GLN A 92 -8.95 4.55 11.70
C GLN A 92 -8.93 3.02 11.68
N PRO A 93 -8.40 2.40 10.62
CA PRO A 93 -8.36 0.94 10.52
C PRO A 93 -7.53 0.34 11.65
N ASP A 94 -7.89 -0.87 12.06
CA ASP A 94 -7.12 -1.63 13.02
C ASP A 94 -5.92 -2.24 12.31
N ASP A 95 -4.83 -1.48 12.27
CA ASP A 95 -3.63 -1.83 11.53
C ASP A 95 -2.44 -1.84 12.46
N ASN A 96 -1.93 -3.05 12.73
CA ASN A 96 -0.84 -3.26 13.67
C ASN A 96 0.49 -2.65 13.22
N ASP A 97 0.61 -2.25 11.95
CA ASP A 97 1.87 -1.74 11.42
C ASP A 97 2.05 -0.24 11.60
N PHE A 98 1.04 0.45 12.11
CA PHE A 98 1.16 1.86 12.42
C PHE A 98 2.15 2.07 13.57
N GLY A 99 3.21 2.81 13.30
CA GLY A 99 4.28 3.05 14.27
C GLY A 99 5.29 1.92 14.42
N ARG A 100 5.24 0.90 13.55
CA ARG A 100 6.11 -0.27 13.66
C ARG A 100 7.36 -0.20 12.78
N ASN A 101 7.49 0.84 11.96
CA ASN A 101 8.67 1.00 11.11
C ASN A 101 8.90 -0.21 10.20
N ASN A 102 7.84 -0.74 9.61
CA ASN A 102 7.88 -1.99 8.84
C ASN A 102 8.14 -1.73 7.36
N SER A 103 9.38 -1.89 6.93
CA SER A 103 9.79 -1.65 5.55
C SER A 103 9.26 -2.69 4.55
N ALA A 104 8.68 -3.79 5.03
CA ALA A 104 8.06 -4.81 4.16
C ALA A 104 6.72 -4.36 3.58
N ILE A 105 6.27 -3.15 3.91
CA ILE A 105 4.94 -2.66 3.56
C ILE A 105 5.03 -1.31 2.87
N THR A 106 4.15 -1.10 1.90
CA THR A 106 3.97 0.18 1.22
C THR A 106 2.48 0.48 1.16
N TYR A 107 2.11 1.71 1.51
CA TYR A 107 0.71 2.15 1.46
C TYR A 107 0.50 3.07 0.27
N ILE A 108 -0.59 2.84 -0.46
CA ILE A 108 -1.00 3.67 -1.59
C ILE A 108 -2.29 4.38 -1.21
N TRP A 109 -2.23 5.69 -1.09
CA TRP A 109 -3.39 6.51 -0.75
C TRP A 109 -4.06 6.95 -2.04
N LEU A 110 -5.24 6.41 -2.31
CA LEU A 110 -5.98 6.67 -3.55
C LEU A 110 -6.60 8.06 -3.56
N ARG A 111 -6.74 8.62 -4.76
CA ARG A 111 -7.45 9.88 -4.96
C ARG A 111 -8.96 9.71 -4.92
#